data_b11bfc3d16ed30032121f9693dd70f63
#
_entry.id   b11bfc3d16ed30032121f9693dd70f63
#
_cell.length_a   1.000
_cell.length_b   1.000
_cell.length_c   1.000
_cell.angle_alpha   90.00
_cell.angle_beta   90.00
_cell.angle_gamma   90.00
#
_symmetry.space_group_name_H-M   'P 1'
#
loop_
_entity.id
_entity.type
_entity.pdbx_description
1 polymer ?
#
loop_
_entity_poly.entity_id
_entity_poly.type
_entity_poly.pdbx_seq_one_letter_code
_entity_poly.pdbx_strand_id
1 'polypeptide(L)'
;TIKHIAPFLRVSYDKYFNKYKEKYSEEIAQELAEDRMLEELKSGIQTIRYQLSTLHTSNGQSPFCTIYLEIEEGSEYEKEMALICEEMILQRLEGMKNYKGKEIGEEFPKLVYLLDEHNCLEGGKYDYITKLAAKCNTKRLVPDYQSAKIMRKNYEGSAFPPMAFAMRSLEI
;
A
#
# COMPACT_ATOMS: atom_id res chain seq x y z
N THR A 1 8.15 2.90 4.18
CA THR A 1 7.03 1.99 4.41
C THR A 1 5.72 2.78 4.45
N ILE A 2 4.58 2.12 4.22
CA ILE A 2 3.26 2.76 4.27
C ILE A 2 2.87 3.27 5.66
N LYS A 3 3.44 2.73 6.72
CA LYS A 3 3.14 3.19 8.09
C LYS A 3 3.51 4.67 8.35
N HIS A 4 4.41 5.24 7.57
CA HIS A 4 4.68 6.67 7.64
C HIS A 4 3.62 7.53 6.90
N ILE A 5 2.85 6.90 6.03
CA ILE A 5 1.79 7.57 5.26
C ILE A 5 0.43 7.42 5.96
N ALA A 6 0.21 6.32 6.67
CA ALA A 6 -1.04 6.00 7.33
C ALA A 6 -1.59 7.13 8.25
N PRO A 7 -0.77 7.83 9.06
CA PRO A 7 -1.25 8.96 9.86
C PRO A 7 -1.88 10.08 9.04
N PHE A 8 -1.38 10.34 7.84
CA PHE A 8 -1.93 11.39 6.97
C PHE A 8 -3.33 11.03 6.45
N LEU A 9 -3.63 9.74 6.31
CA LEU A 9 -4.96 9.30 5.93
C LEU A 9 -5.98 9.60 7.04
N ARG A 10 -5.59 9.41 8.31
CA ARG A 10 -6.40 9.80 9.47
C ARG A 10 -6.63 11.31 9.51
N VAL A 11 -5.59 12.11 9.27
CA VAL A 11 -5.71 13.59 9.21
C VAL A 11 -6.67 14.01 8.09
N SER A 12 -6.65 13.33 6.96
CA SER A 12 -7.60 13.60 5.87
C SER A 12 -9.03 13.29 6.29
N TYR A 13 -9.27 12.15 6.93
CA TYR A 13 -10.58 11.81 7.49
C TYR A 13 -11.07 12.88 8.48
N ASP A 14 -10.26 13.23 9.47
CA ASP A 14 -10.62 14.21 10.50
C ASP A 14 -10.95 15.59 9.90
N LYS A 15 -10.20 16.02 8.91
CA LYS A 15 -10.43 17.26 8.15
C LYS A 15 -11.84 17.27 7.52
N TYR A 16 -12.22 16.18 6.85
CA TYR A 16 -13.53 16.09 6.20
C TYR A 16 -14.63 15.88 7.19
N PHE A 17 -14.43 15.06 8.21
CA PHE A 17 -15.40 14.86 9.28
C PHE A 17 -15.76 16.17 9.97
N ASN A 18 -14.78 16.96 10.39
CA ASN A 18 -15.02 18.26 11.02
C ASN A 18 -15.76 19.23 10.08
N LYS A 19 -15.43 19.22 8.79
CA LYS A 19 -16.12 20.05 7.79
C LYS A 19 -17.60 19.66 7.62
N TYR A 20 -17.89 18.36 7.60
CA TYR A 20 -19.26 17.89 7.35
C TYR A 20 -20.11 17.89 8.61
N LYS A 21 -19.55 17.68 9.78
CA LYS A 21 -20.23 17.74 11.07
C LYS A 21 -20.91 19.08 11.33
N GLU A 22 -20.42 20.17 10.75
CA GLU A 22 -21.07 21.50 10.85
C GLU A 22 -22.41 21.59 10.11
N LYS A 23 -22.66 20.70 9.14
CA LYS A 23 -23.80 20.79 8.20
C LYS A 23 -24.73 19.59 8.24
N TYR A 24 -24.27 18.46 8.70
CA TYR A 24 -24.98 17.17 8.64
C TYR A 24 -24.98 16.49 10.00
N SER A 25 -25.83 15.46 10.14
CA SER A 25 -25.77 14.58 11.31
C SER A 25 -24.43 13.86 11.38
N GLU A 26 -24.07 13.39 12.56
CA GLU A 26 -22.78 12.73 12.80
C GLU A 26 -22.58 11.49 11.89
N GLU A 27 -23.62 10.67 11.72
CA GLU A 27 -23.61 9.48 10.85
C GLU A 27 -23.33 9.85 9.39
N ILE A 28 -24.05 10.84 8.85
CA ILE A 28 -23.85 11.30 7.46
C ILE A 28 -22.47 11.95 7.31
N ALA A 29 -22.02 12.69 8.33
CA ALA A 29 -20.69 13.31 8.29
C ALA A 29 -19.56 12.27 8.28
N GLN A 30 -19.72 11.15 9.01
CA GLN A 30 -18.78 10.03 8.99
C GLN A 30 -18.73 9.37 7.61
N GLU A 31 -19.86 9.02 7.03
CA GLU A 31 -19.94 8.39 5.70
C GLU A 31 -19.30 9.28 4.62
N LEU A 32 -19.65 10.55 4.57
CA LEU A 32 -19.09 11.51 3.64
C LEU A 32 -17.57 11.74 3.84
N ALA A 33 -17.11 11.69 5.09
CA ALA A 33 -15.69 11.84 5.39
C ALA A 33 -14.89 10.60 4.96
N GLU A 34 -15.43 9.39 5.17
CA GLU A 34 -14.83 8.15 4.68
C GLU A 34 -14.74 8.13 3.15
N ASP A 35 -15.81 8.47 2.45
CA ASP A 35 -15.83 8.52 0.99
C ASP A 35 -14.77 9.50 0.45
N ARG A 36 -14.67 10.69 1.01
CA ARG A 36 -13.68 11.68 0.59
C ARG A 36 -12.26 11.29 0.90
N MET A 37 -12.02 10.69 2.05
CA MET A 37 -10.71 10.15 2.40
C MET A 37 -10.29 9.05 1.43
N LEU A 38 -11.21 8.14 1.06
CA LEU A 38 -10.92 7.08 0.08
C LEU A 38 -10.67 7.64 -1.33
N GLU A 39 -11.39 8.67 -1.76
CA GLU A 39 -11.12 9.37 -3.01
C GLU A 39 -9.71 10.02 -3.02
N GLU A 40 -9.31 10.67 -1.93
CA GLU A 40 -7.97 11.24 -1.79
C GLU A 40 -6.89 10.16 -1.80
N LEU A 41 -7.10 9.04 -1.10
CA LEU A 41 -6.20 7.89 -1.11
C LEU A 41 -6.01 7.36 -2.53
N LYS A 42 -7.11 7.10 -3.23
CA LYS A 42 -7.11 6.61 -4.61
C LYS A 42 -6.36 7.55 -5.55
N SER A 43 -6.65 8.83 -5.48
CA SER A 43 -6.00 9.87 -6.29
C SER A 43 -4.50 10.00 -5.94
N GLY A 44 -4.15 9.93 -4.66
CA GLY A 44 -2.76 9.97 -4.20
C GLY A 44 -1.93 8.80 -4.73
N ILE A 45 -2.46 7.58 -4.66
CA ILE A 45 -1.79 6.38 -5.19
C ILE A 45 -1.65 6.47 -6.72
N GLN A 46 -2.69 6.91 -7.44
CA GLN A 46 -2.60 7.14 -8.88
C GLN A 46 -1.49 8.15 -9.22
N THR A 47 -1.38 9.22 -8.44
CA THR A 47 -0.35 10.25 -8.64
C THR A 47 1.05 9.68 -8.46
N ILE A 48 1.28 8.89 -7.40
CA ILE A 48 2.57 8.22 -7.16
C ILE A 48 2.92 7.30 -8.34
N ARG A 49 1.98 6.47 -8.77
CA ARG A 49 2.18 5.54 -9.90
C ARG A 49 2.51 6.30 -11.20
N TYR A 50 1.75 7.36 -11.49
CA TYR A 50 1.98 8.19 -12.65
C TYR A 50 3.38 8.84 -12.62
N GLN A 51 3.76 9.44 -11.50
CA GLN A 51 5.07 10.05 -11.35
C GLN A 51 6.20 9.05 -11.52
N LEU A 52 6.13 7.88 -10.87
CA LEU A 52 7.16 6.86 -10.98
C LEU A 52 7.27 6.25 -12.39
N SER A 53 6.17 6.26 -13.14
CA SER A 53 6.16 5.77 -14.53
C SER A 53 6.62 6.80 -15.56
N THR A 54 6.58 8.09 -15.21
CA THR A 54 6.91 9.19 -16.13
C THR A 54 8.23 9.89 -15.82
N LEU A 55 8.70 9.81 -14.58
CA LEU A 55 9.97 10.37 -14.17
C LEU A 55 11.11 9.46 -14.64
N HIS A 56 12.01 10.02 -15.44
CA HIS A 56 13.22 9.35 -15.86
C HIS A 56 14.43 10.20 -15.47
N THR A 57 15.52 9.53 -15.13
CA THR A 57 16.82 10.20 -14.96
C THR A 57 17.30 10.76 -16.29
N SER A 58 18.33 11.62 -16.27
CA SER A 58 18.98 12.11 -17.49
C SER A 58 19.48 11.00 -18.42
N ASN A 59 19.73 9.81 -17.88
CA ASN A 59 20.15 8.61 -18.62
C ASN A 59 18.98 7.72 -19.05
N GLY A 60 17.71 8.17 -18.91
CA GLY A 60 16.52 7.44 -19.32
C GLY A 60 16.12 6.27 -18.39
N GLN A 61 16.68 6.19 -17.19
CA GLN A 61 16.33 5.16 -16.21
C GLN A 61 15.16 5.61 -15.34
N SER A 62 14.22 4.70 -15.07
CA SER A 62 13.16 4.91 -14.08
C SER A 62 13.75 4.85 -12.66
N PRO A 63 13.25 5.67 -11.72
CA PRO A 63 13.72 5.65 -10.34
C PRO A 63 13.39 4.30 -9.69
N PHE A 64 14.40 3.69 -9.06
CA PHE A 64 14.21 2.49 -8.26
C PHE A 64 13.45 2.82 -6.98
N CYS A 65 12.21 2.39 -6.91
CA CYS A 65 11.35 2.61 -5.75
C CYS A 65 10.72 1.29 -5.32
N THR A 66 10.76 1.01 -4.03
CA THR A 66 10.07 -0.13 -3.42
C THR A 66 9.11 0.38 -2.36
N ILE A 67 7.85 -0.03 -2.44
CA ILE A 67 6.85 0.24 -1.42
C ILE A 67 6.61 -1.05 -0.63
N TYR A 68 6.79 -0.93 0.67
CA TYR A 68 6.62 -2.01 1.62
C TYR A 68 5.22 -1.94 2.21
N LEU A 69 4.41 -2.94 1.86
CA LEU A 69 3.02 -3.08 2.27
C LEU A 69 2.98 -3.91 3.56
N GLU A 70 2.77 -3.24 4.66
CA GLU A 70 2.80 -3.80 6.01
C GLU A 70 1.52 -3.40 6.74
N ILE A 71 0.88 -4.36 7.40
CA ILE A 71 -0.22 -4.10 8.31
C ILE A 71 0.27 -4.53 9.69
N GLU A 72 0.47 -3.57 10.58
CA GLU A 72 0.96 -3.82 11.93
C GLU A 72 -0.23 -4.01 12.86
N GLU A 73 -0.42 -5.27 13.31
CA GLU A 73 -1.51 -5.64 14.22
C GLU A 73 -1.41 -4.88 15.54
N GLY A 74 -2.53 -4.32 16.00
CA GLY A 74 -2.59 -3.52 17.23
C GLY A 74 -2.01 -2.11 17.12
N SER A 75 -1.56 -1.70 15.94
CA SER A 75 -1.13 -0.31 15.70
C SER A 75 -2.33 0.63 15.69
N GLU A 76 -2.11 1.87 16.14
CA GLU A 76 -3.10 2.94 16.07
C GLU A 76 -3.64 3.17 14.65
N TYR A 77 -2.80 2.94 13.62
CA TYR A 77 -3.12 3.17 12.21
C TYR A 77 -3.31 1.87 11.41
N GLU A 78 -3.68 0.78 12.10
CA GLU A 78 -3.86 -0.54 11.48
C GLU A 78 -4.89 -0.51 10.34
N LYS A 79 -6.05 0.16 10.55
CA LYS A 79 -7.11 0.31 9.53
C LYS A 79 -6.61 1.09 8.32
N GLU A 80 -5.93 2.19 8.54
CA GLU A 80 -5.39 3.03 7.48
C GLU A 80 -4.30 2.31 6.66
N MET A 81 -3.43 1.55 7.32
CA MET A 81 -2.44 0.70 6.63
C MET A 81 -3.13 -0.35 5.76
N ALA A 82 -4.19 -0.99 6.25
CA ALA A 82 -4.95 -1.96 5.47
C ALA A 82 -5.60 -1.34 4.23
N LEU A 83 -6.22 -0.15 4.35
CA LEU A 83 -6.80 0.59 3.23
C LEU A 83 -5.74 0.97 2.18
N ILE A 84 -4.56 1.40 2.62
CA ILE A 84 -3.46 1.72 1.70
C ILE A 84 -2.96 0.47 0.98
N CYS A 85 -2.79 -0.65 1.70
CA CYS A 85 -2.42 -1.94 1.10
C CYS A 85 -3.41 -2.37 0.04
N GLU A 86 -4.69 -2.36 0.39
CA GLU A 86 -5.78 -2.77 -0.49
C GLU A 86 -5.80 -1.92 -1.77
N GLU A 87 -5.82 -0.59 -1.66
CA GLU A 87 -5.87 0.31 -2.80
C GLU A 87 -4.63 0.20 -3.70
N MET A 88 -3.43 0.07 -3.10
CA MET A 88 -2.19 -0.14 -3.85
C MET A 88 -2.24 -1.42 -4.70
N ILE A 89 -2.74 -2.51 -4.13
CA ILE A 89 -2.86 -3.80 -4.82
C ILE A 89 -3.97 -3.75 -5.87
N LEU A 90 -5.11 -3.13 -5.57
CA LEU A 90 -6.22 -2.96 -6.51
C LEU A 90 -5.78 -2.20 -7.76
N GLN A 91 -5.16 -1.04 -7.59
CA GLN A 91 -4.70 -0.26 -8.72
C GLN A 91 -3.61 -0.97 -9.53
N ARG A 92 -2.71 -1.72 -8.86
CA ARG A 92 -1.73 -2.55 -9.56
C ARG A 92 -2.40 -3.67 -10.37
N LEU A 93 -3.43 -4.31 -9.83
CA LEU A 93 -4.22 -5.34 -10.52
C LEU A 93 -4.92 -4.78 -11.76
N GLU A 94 -5.50 -3.59 -11.66
CA GLU A 94 -6.14 -2.87 -12.78
C GLU A 94 -5.12 -2.51 -13.86
N GLY A 95 -3.91 -2.10 -13.47
CA GLY A 95 -2.85 -1.64 -14.35
C GLY A 95 -3.05 -0.20 -14.83
N MET A 96 -2.11 0.27 -15.64
CA MET A 96 -2.17 1.59 -16.28
C MET A 96 -2.49 1.47 -17.77
N LYS A 97 -3.21 2.45 -18.28
CA LYS A 97 -3.51 2.56 -19.70
C LYS A 97 -3.01 3.91 -20.24
N ASN A 98 -2.47 3.91 -21.45
CA ASN A 98 -2.14 5.14 -22.15
C ASN A 98 -3.41 5.81 -22.70
N TYR A 99 -3.25 6.99 -23.30
CA TYR A 99 -4.35 7.77 -23.90
C TYR A 99 -5.11 7.04 -25.02
N LYS A 100 -4.53 5.97 -25.58
CA LYS A 100 -5.16 5.09 -26.58
C LYS A 100 -5.83 3.87 -25.96
N GLY A 101 -5.90 3.77 -24.63
CA GLY A 101 -6.49 2.64 -23.92
C GLY A 101 -5.62 1.38 -23.90
N LYS A 102 -4.38 1.43 -24.41
CA LYS A 102 -3.43 0.30 -24.38
C LYS A 102 -2.77 0.20 -23.01
N GLU A 103 -2.67 -1.00 -22.46
CA GLU A 103 -1.96 -1.26 -21.22
C GLU A 103 -0.48 -0.88 -21.32
N ILE A 104 0.03 -0.23 -20.27
CA ILE A 104 1.42 0.14 -20.09
C ILE A 104 2.01 -0.77 -19.01
N GLY A 105 3.21 -1.28 -19.24
CA GLY A 105 3.95 -2.01 -18.20
C GLY A 105 4.37 -1.07 -17.07
N GLU A 106 4.15 -1.49 -15.84
CA GLU A 106 4.59 -0.78 -14.64
C GLU A 106 5.71 -1.56 -13.99
N GLU A 107 6.94 -1.06 -14.13
CA GLU A 107 8.11 -1.66 -13.47
C GLU A 107 8.21 -1.21 -12.01
N PHE A 108 7.85 0.04 -11.72
CA PHE A 108 7.93 0.68 -10.40
C PHE A 108 6.62 1.35 -10.01
N PRO A 109 6.35 1.42 -8.68
CA PRO A 109 7.15 0.90 -7.58
C PRO A 109 7.11 -0.63 -7.52
N LYS A 110 8.20 -1.27 -7.07
CA LYS A 110 8.12 -2.65 -6.62
C LYS A 110 7.27 -2.71 -5.35
N LEU A 111 6.36 -3.67 -5.30
CA LEU A 111 5.51 -3.88 -4.13
C LEU A 111 6.00 -5.12 -3.40
N VAL A 112 6.28 -4.97 -2.12
CA VAL A 112 6.63 -6.07 -1.22
C VAL A 112 5.57 -6.15 -0.14
N TYR A 113 4.87 -7.29 -0.05
CA TYR A 113 3.79 -7.51 0.89
C TYR A 113 4.25 -8.41 2.04
N LEU A 114 4.10 -7.91 3.26
CA LEU A 114 4.50 -8.61 4.47
C LEU A 114 3.38 -9.55 4.93
N LEU A 115 3.68 -10.84 4.93
CA LEU A 115 2.77 -11.88 5.45
C LEU A 115 2.98 -12.05 6.96
N ASP A 116 1.91 -11.87 7.71
CA ASP A 116 1.83 -12.13 9.14
C ASP A 116 0.60 -12.98 9.47
N GLU A 117 0.47 -13.46 10.70
CA GLU A 117 -0.60 -14.41 11.07
C GLU A 117 -2.00 -13.82 10.85
N HIS A 118 -2.22 -12.53 11.16
CA HIS A 118 -3.50 -11.84 11.02
C HIS A 118 -3.95 -11.59 9.57
N ASN A 119 -3.04 -11.70 8.60
CA ASN A 119 -3.37 -11.46 7.20
C ASN A 119 -3.17 -12.68 6.29
N CYS A 120 -2.36 -13.69 6.69
CA CYS A 120 -2.09 -14.85 5.85
C CYS A 120 -2.89 -16.11 6.24
N LEU A 121 -3.42 -16.17 7.46
CA LEU A 121 -4.23 -17.32 7.89
C LEU A 121 -5.69 -17.16 7.43
N GLU A 122 -6.31 -18.27 7.03
CA GLU A 122 -7.71 -18.28 6.63
C GLU A 122 -8.61 -17.81 7.78
N GLY A 123 -9.49 -16.85 7.50
CA GLY A 123 -10.33 -16.19 8.50
C GLY A 123 -9.63 -15.11 9.32
N GLY A 124 -8.38 -14.81 9.04
CA GLY A 124 -7.70 -13.65 9.59
C GLY A 124 -8.36 -12.34 9.17
N LYS A 125 -8.23 -11.30 10.01
CA LYS A 125 -8.90 -10.00 9.81
C LYS A 125 -8.63 -9.39 8.42
N TYR A 126 -7.45 -9.64 7.86
CA TYR A 126 -6.99 -9.10 6.59
C TYR A 126 -6.64 -10.18 5.55
N ASP A 127 -7.17 -11.40 5.69
CA ASP A 127 -6.94 -12.49 4.74
C ASP A 127 -7.43 -12.13 3.33
N TYR A 128 -8.46 -11.29 3.23
CA TYR A 128 -9.00 -10.80 1.97
C TYR A 128 -7.98 -9.97 1.17
N ILE A 129 -7.10 -9.21 1.87
CA ILE A 129 -6.02 -8.44 1.21
C ILE A 129 -4.98 -9.42 0.65
N THR A 130 -4.66 -10.49 1.36
CA THR A 130 -3.74 -11.52 0.86
C THR A 130 -4.33 -12.26 -0.34
N LYS A 131 -5.63 -12.57 -0.33
CA LYS A 131 -6.34 -13.13 -1.50
C LYS A 131 -6.31 -12.17 -2.70
N LEU A 132 -6.49 -10.88 -2.45
CA LEU A 132 -6.37 -9.84 -3.48
C LEU A 132 -4.94 -9.74 -4.02
N ALA A 133 -3.92 -9.81 -3.14
CA ALA A 133 -2.51 -9.81 -3.52
C ALA A 133 -2.17 -11.04 -4.38
N ALA A 134 -2.66 -12.22 -4.01
CA ALA A 134 -2.51 -13.44 -4.82
C ALA A 134 -3.13 -13.28 -6.20
N LYS A 135 -4.35 -12.72 -6.29
CA LYS A 135 -5.01 -12.40 -7.57
C LYS A 135 -4.20 -11.39 -8.40
N CYS A 136 -3.62 -10.39 -7.77
CA CYS A 136 -2.73 -9.44 -8.44
C CYS A 136 -1.48 -10.15 -8.97
N ASN A 137 -0.88 -11.01 -8.16
CA ASN A 137 0.33 -11.74 -8.53
C ASN A 137 0.13 -12.64 -9.75
N THR A 138 -1.02 -13.31 -9.89
CA THR A 138 -1.32 -14.14 -11.07
C THR A 138 -1.39 -13.33 -12.38
N LYS A 139 -1.73 -12.05 -12.30
CA LYS A 139 -1.88 -11.18 -13.48
C LYS A 139 -0.68 -10.28 -13.74
N ARG A 140 -0.01 -9.81 -12.68
CA ARG A 140 1.00 -8.75 -12.73
C ARG A 140 2.37 -9.17 -12.22
N LEU A 141 2.52 -10.40 -11.68
CA LEU A 141 3.73 -10.94 -11.05
C LEU A 141 4.22 -10.10 -9.84
N VAL A 142 3.34 -9.38 -9.20
CA VAL A 142 3.57 -8.58 -7.99
C VAL A 142 2.34 -8.68 -7.08
N PRO A 143 2.47 -8.48 -5.76
CA PRO A 143 3.68 -8.14 -5.01
C PRO A 143 4.62 -9.32 -4.76
N ASP A 144 5.86 -9.02 -4.38
CA ASP A 144 6.75 -9.99 -3.73
C ASP A 144 6.29 -10.21 -2.29
N TYR A 145 6.48 -11.44 -1.76
CA TYR A 145 6.03 -11.78 -0.42
C TYR A 145 7.19 -11.98 0.53
N GLN A 146 7.02 -11.49 1.77
CA GLN A 146 7.96 -11.73 2.85
C GLN A 146 7.23 -12.17 4.11
N SER A 147 7.85 -13.09 4.86
CA SER A 147 7.31 -13.55 6.13
C SER A 147 7.80 -12.69 7.29
N ALA A 148 6.87 -12.01 7.98
CA ALA A 148 7.16 -11.26 9.20
C ALA A 148 7.76 -12.14 10.30
N LYS A 149 7.25 -13.35 10.46
CA LYS A 149 7.71 -14.33 11.46
C LYS A 149 9.18 -14.70 11.26
N ILE A 150 9.59 -14.96 10.01
CA ILE A 150 10.97 -15.31 9.69
C ILE A 150 11.88 -14.09 9.89
N MET A 151 11.42 -12.92 9.48
CA MET A 151 12.19 -11.68 9.65
C MET A 151 12.42 -11.36 11.13
N ARG A 152 11.37 -11.42 11.94
CA ARG A 152 11.50 -11.20 13.40
C ARG A 152 12.45 -12.20 14.06
N LYS A 153 12.44 -13.47 13.60
CA LYS A 153 13.35 -14.50 14.11
C LYS A 153 14.81 -14.23 13.77
N ASN A 154 15.07 -13.74 12.56
CA ASN A 154 16.43 -13.55 12.06
C ASN A 154 17.04 -12.19 12.44
N TYR A 155 16.22 -11.21 12.83
CA TYR A 155 16.64 -9.83 13.03
C TYR A 155 16.15 -9.24 14.36
N GLU A 156 16.27 -10.02 15.44
CA GLU A 156 16.03 -9.56 16.82
C GLU A 156 14.64 -8.94 17.05
N GLY A 157 13.62 -9.53 16.46
CA GLY A 157 12.23 -9.07 16.60
C GLY A 157 11.80 -7.97 15.63
N SER A 158 12.68 -7.48 14.77
CA SER A 158 12.37 -6.43 13.81
C SER A 158 11.98 -6.99 12.44
N ALA A 159 10.91 -6.47 11.85
CA ALA A 159 10.62 -6.60 10.42
C ALA A 159 10.99 -5.29 9.73
N PHE A 160 11.78 -5.31 8.68
CA PHE A 160 12.19 -4.12 7.96
C PHE A 160 12.13 -4.33 6.44
N PRO A 161 11.89 -3.26 5.68
CA PRO A 161 11.83 -3.37 4.23
C PRO A 161 13.22 -3.69 3.66
N PRO A 162 13.40 -4.82 2.96
CA PRO A 162 14.63 -5.05 2.24
C PRO A 162 14.69 -4.12 1.02
N MET A 163 15.85 -3.63 0.70
CA MET A 163 16.07 -3.01 -0.60
C MET A 163 15.99 -4.07 -1.69
N ALA A 164 15.39 -3.76 -2.83
CA ALA A 164 15.11 -4.68 -3.93
C ALA A 164 16.34 -5.45 -4.46
N PHE A 165 17.57 -4.98 -4.14
CA PHE A 165 18.84 -5.58 -4.55
C PHE A 165 19.88 -5.67 -3.43
N ALA A 166 19.58 -5.23 -2.22
CA ALA A 166 20.50 -5.36 -1.10
C ALA A 166 20.17 -6.63 -0.33
N MET A 167 20.85 -7.71 -0.65
CA MET A 167 21.17 -8.68 0.37
C MET A 167 22.03 -7.93 1.40
N ARG A 168 21.49 -7.74 2.59
CA ARG A 168 22.31 -7.30 3.71
C ARG A 168 23.36 -8.41 3.88
N SER A 169 24.63 -8.10 3.64
CA SER A 169 25.71 -8.94 4.10
C SER A 169 25.49 -9.09 5.59
N LEU A 170 25.21 -10.30 6.03
CA LEU A 170 25.29 -10.65 7.43
C LEU A 170 26.74 -10.41 7.81
N GLU A 171 27.00 -9.36 8.57
CA GLU A 171 28.22 -9.30 9.33
C GLU A 171 28.15 -10.45 10.34
N ILE A 172 28.95 -11.48 10.08
CA ILE A 172 29.18 -12.61 10.97
C ILE A 172 30.09 -12.14 12.09
#